data_894da05f771427556bc582313e1fa2a6
#
_entry.id   894da05f771427556bc582313e1fa2a6
#
_cell.length_a   1.000
_cell.length_b   1.000
_cell.length_c   1.000
_cell.angle_alpha   90.00
_cell.angle_beta   90.00
_cell.angle_gamma   90.00
#
_symmetry.space_group_name_H-M   'P 1'
#
loop_
_entity.id
_entity.type
_entity.pdbx_description
1 polymer ?
#
loop_
_entity_poly.entity_id
_entity_poly.type
_entity_poly.pdbx_seq_one_letter_code
_entity_poly.pdbx_strand_id
1 'polypeptide(L)'
;MKPQDSLSTNYRNKIKELHVDVEALLLYKSGPAFGYFDLPALVQHTPQVNTLRLYHRDDFMVGLPRWGIPSSKWLYPDALFKTINSNLIRLHSWDWNARFMTTQNLLPLMLENHNEASFKSIQDLRIFHICAEDPDGDDHVVGMTDTREDVLAAALNVLPMLRRLEFLGSSILNDCLLPKLPLNLTSLTINNCDDVTTANFSLFLGTHGHGLRELSLSHNRHLSLSFAVDLKRSCPCLEKFTVDISIHDLSSYHDVEPHFDELLSPSEIPSWPTTLQHLELIQLRKWKESTAEAFFASLIEAAPELRSLRTLVISAILKTGWRDRASFRERWIGKLKKVFLRRSTPPNPALCTLARHSEGLSSGKPTESSQPNDTEFASPSKRKSARIASLRHSDGEEIRSLSPRAYQMNENDSELDTPATQGMCNVVEIRIDNQRPRDTQFNESDFLDDELSGDEEWTGQDVDLGDGGHAW
;
A
#
# COMPACT_ATOMS: atom_id res chain seq x y z
N MET A 1 -18.64 -29.60 -6.61
CA MET A 1 -18.20 -29.72 -8.03
C MET A 1 -19.21 -30.62 -8.75
N LYS A 2 -19.55 -30.34 -10.03
CA LYS A 2 -20.36 -31.25 -10.81
C LYS A 2 -19.59 -32.56 -11.04
N PRO A 3 -20.30 -33.72 -11.15
CA PRO A 3 -19.65 -34.97 -11.47
C PRO A 3 -18.80 -34.85 -12.74
N GLN A 4 -17.64 -35.51 -12.74
CA GLN A 4 -16.64 -35.40 -13.83
C GLN A 4 -17.21 -35.84 -15.19
N ASP A 5 -18.14 -36.80 -15.18
CA ASP A 5 -18.74 -37.39 -16.39
C ASP A 5 -19.65 -36.43 -17.16
N SER A 6 -20.02 -35.30 -16.57
CA SER A 6 -20.87 -34.27 -17.20
C SER A 6 -20.09 -33.07 -17.76
N LEU A 7 -18.75 -33.05 -17.64
CA LEU A 7 -17.93 -31.95 -18.06
C LEU A 7 -16.95 -32.40 -19.16
N SER A 8 -16.83 -31.61 -20.23
CA SER A 8 -15.89 -31.83 -21.31
C SER A 8 -14.41 -31.63 -20.91
N THR A 9 -14.18 -31.02 -19.76
CA THR A 9 -12.83 -30.69 -19.26
C THR A 9 -12.70 -31.11 -17.80
N ASN A 10 -11.62 -31.82 -17.49
CA ASN A 10 -11.26 -32.15 -16.10
C ASN A 10 -10.67 -30.93 -15.37
N TYR A 11 -11.52 -30.12 -14.73
CA TYR A 11 -11.08 -28.94 -13.96
C TYR A 11 -10.31 -29.28 -12.69
N ARG A 12 -10.43 -30.50 -12.15
CA ARG A 12 -9.74 -30.93 -10.92
C ARG A 12 -8.23 -30.80 -11.04
N ASN A 13 -7.69 -31.16 -12.22
CA ASN A 13 -6.25 -31.11 -12.50
C ASN A 13 -5.78 -29.73 -13.01
N LYS A 14 -6.67 -28.74 -13.08
CA LYS A 14 -6.30 -27.40 -13.55
C LYS A 14 -6.25 -26.36 -12.44
N ILE A 15 -6.86 -26.66 -11.29
CA ILE A 15 -6.87 -25.76 -10.13
C ILE A 15 -5.50 -25.87 -9.45
N LYS A 16 -4.76 -24.78 -9.43
CA LYS A 16 -3.45 -24.67 -8.79
C LYS A 16 -3.49 -23.77 -7.54
N GLU A 17 -4.42 -22.83 -7.50
CA GLU A 17 -4.53 -21.84 -6.44
C GLU A 17 -5.95 -21.84 -5.86
N LEU A 18 -6.04 -21.82 -4.56
CA LEU A 18 -7.27 -21.65 -3.80
C LEU A 18 -7.07 -20.52 -2.81
N HIS A 19 -7.89 -19.48 -2.97
CA HIS A 19 -7.96 -18.35 -2.04
C HIS A 19 -9.35 -18.39 -1.41
N VAL A 20 -9.40 -18.59 -0.11
CA VAL A 20 -10.64 -18.87 0.60
C VAL A 20 -10.83 -17.91 1.76
N ASP A 21 -11.86 -17.09 1.67
CA ASP A 21 -12.40 -16.39 2.83
C ASP A 21 -13.11 -17.41 3.71
N VAL A 22 -12.57 -17.64 4.91
CA VAL A 22 -13.07 -18.69 5.81
C VAL A 22 -14.49 -18.43 6.32
N GLU A 23 -14.93 -17.17 6.39
CA GLU A 23 -16.32 -16.87 6.73
C GLU A 23 -17.31 -17.45 5.70
N ALA A 24 -16.90 -17.50 4.43
CA ALA A 24 -17.72 -18.10 3.38
C ALA A 24 -17.93 -19.61 3.58
N LEU A 25 -17.03 -20.29 4.31
CA LEU A 25 -17.16 -21.71 4.66
C LEU A 25 -18.24 -21.97 5.69
N LEU A 26 -18.56 -20.96 6.51
CA LEU A 26 -19.58 -21.04 7.57
C LEU A 26 -20.99 -20.80 7.05
N LEU A 27 -21.13 -20.33 5.80
CA LEU A 27 -22.43 -20.06 5.21
C LEU A 27 -23.09 -21.34 4.72
N TYR A 28 -24.25 -21.64 5.30
CA TYR A 28 -25.10 -22.73 4.81
C TYR A 28 -25.73 -22.34 3.47
N LYS A 29 -25.50 -23.15 2.44
CA LYS A 29 -26.07 -22.91 1.11
C LYS A 29 -27.28 -23.78 0.88
N SER A 30 -28.36 -23.17 0.36
CA SER A 30 -29.57 -23.84 -0.10
C SER A 30 -29.48 -24.15 -1.60
N GLY A 31 -30.19 -25.16 -2.07
CA GLY A 31 -30.27 -25.56 -3.47
C GLY A 31 -29.59 -26.89 -3.78
N PRO A 32 -29.28 -27.20 -5.05
CA PRO A 32 -28.73 -28.51 -5.45
C PRO A 32 -27.39 -28.86 -4.78
N ALA A 33 -26.67 -27.86 -4.26
CA ALA A 33 -25.42 -28.01 -3.50
C ALA A 33 -25.58 -27.44 -2.08
N PHE A 34 -26.69 -27.81 -1.41
CA PHE A 34 -26.96 -27.37 -0.05
C PHE A 34 -25.96 -27.98 0.96
N GLY A 35 -25.76 -27.31 2.07
CA GLY A 35 -24.83 -27.70 3.13
C GLY A 35 -23.68 -26.71 3.31
N TYR A 36 -22.82 -27.00 4.27
CA TYR A 36 -21.59 -26.27 4.49
C TYR A 36 -20.54 -26.69 3.47
N PHE A 37 -19.61 -25.79 3.20
CA PHE A 37 -18.51 -26.06 2.29
C PHE A 37 -17.44 -26.92 3.01
N ASP A 38 -17.15 -28.09 2.47
CA ASP A 38 -16.12 -29.00 2.99
C ASP A 38 -14.77 -28.71 2.31
N LEU A 39 -13.89 -27.98 3.00
CA LEU A 39 -12.55 -27.62 2.50
C LEU A 39 -11.64 -28.86 2.34
N PRO A 40 -11.55 -29.79 3.31
CA PRO A 40 -10.81 -31.04 3.12
C PRO A 40 -11.23 -31.81 1.88
N ALA A 41 -12.53 -31.98 1.64
CA ALA A 41 -13.03 -32.65 0.45
C ALA A 41 -12.67 -31.90 -0.86
N LEU A 42 -12.70 -30.55 -0.84
CA LEU A 42 -12.25 -29.77 -1.98
C LEU A 42 -10.77 -30.01 -2.28
N VAL A 43 -9.93 -29.95 -1.26
CA VAL A 43 -8.47 -30.17 -1.38
C VAL A 43 -8.19 -31.59 -1.88
N GLN A 44 -8.91 -32.60 -1.41
CA GLN A 44 -8.81 -33.97 -1.91
C GLN A 44 -9.09 -34.08 -3.42
N HIS A 45 -10.03 -33.25 -3.90
CA HIS A 45 -10.44 -33.26 -5.31
C HIS A 45 -9.61 -32.31 -6.21
N THR A 46 -8.61 -31.60 -5.68
CA THR A 46 -7.75 -30.68 -6.41
C THR A 46 -6.27 -31.00 -6.21
N PRO A 47 -5.77 -32.15 -6.70
CA PRO A 47 -4.44 -32.67 -6.39
C PRO A 47 -3.28 -31.80 -6.94
N GLN A 48 -3.58 -30.86 -7.83
CA GLN A 48 -2.59 -29.93 -8.39
C GLN A 48 -2.50 -28.59 -7.66
N VAL A 49 -3.24 -28.42 -6.56
CA VAL A 49 -3.18 -27.22 -5.73
C VAL A 49 -1.78 -27.13 -5.11
N ASN A 50 -1.12 -25.99 -5.34
CA ASN A 50 0.16 -25.66 -4.76
C ASN A 50 0.12 -24.34 -3.97
N THR A 51 -0.96 -23.56 -4.09
CA THR A 51 -1.21 -22.35 -3.33
C THR A 51 -2.54 -22.49 -2.60
N LEU A 52 -2.49 -22.47 -1.29
CA LEU A 52 -3.69 -22.48 -0.46
C LEU A 52 -3.61 -21.32 0.54
N ARG A 53 -4.47 -20.33 0.32
CA ARG A 53 -4.56 -19.12 1.10
C ARG A 53 -5.86 -19.12 1.88
N LEU A 54 -5.78 -19.18 3.20
CA LEU A 54 -6.91 -19.16 4.11
C LEU A 54 -6.88 -17.87 4.91
N TYR A 55 -7.81 -16.99 4.69
CA TYR A 55 -7.85 -15.67 5.29
C TYR A 55 -9.25 -15.30 5.77
N HIS A 56 -9.31 -14.38 6.69
CA HIS A 56 -10.51 -13.67 7.05
C HIS A 56 -10.47 -12.29 6.38
N ARG A 57 -11.58 -11.78 5.88
CA ARG A 57 -11.61 -10.48 5.17
C ARG A 57 -11.04 -9.32 6.00
N ASP A 58 -11.19 -9.36 7.34
CA ASP A 58 -10.69 -8.33 8.23
C ASP A 58 -9.18 -8.43 8.49
N ASP A 59 -8.48 -9.48 8.04
CA ASP A 59 -7.03 -9.61 8.22
C ASP A 59 -6.25 -8.52 7.49
N PHE A 60 -6.82 -7.98 6.44
CA PHE A 60 -6.23 -6.91 5.63
C PHE A 60 -6.72 -5.51 6.00
N MET A 61 -7.58 -5.40 7.02
CA MET A 61 -8.05 -4.11 7.51
C MET A 61 -6.95 -3.47 8.34
N VAL A 62 -6.49 -2.31 7.91
CA VAL A 62 -5.49 -1.52 8.63
C VAL A 62 -6.17 -0.78 9.79
N GLY A 63 -5.52 -0.76 10.96
CA GLY A 63 -5.99 0.02 12.11
C GLY A 63 -6.92 -0.72 13.06
N LEU A 64 -7.16 -2.01 12.87
CA LEU A 64 -7.81 -2.83 13.90
C LEU A 64 -6.85 -2.97 15.09
N PRO A 65 -7.24 -2.54 16.30
CA PRO A 65 -6.45 -2.80 17.48
C PRO A 65 -6.38 -4.31 17.73
N ARG A 66 -5.24 -4.82 18.22
CA ARG A 66 -5.03 -6.26 18.44
C ARG A 66 -6.10 -6.90 19.31
N TRP A 67 -6.54 -6.20 20.34
CA TRP A 67 -7.62 -6.64 21.24
C TRP A 67 -9.00 -6.58 20.58
N GLY A 68 -9.16 -5.86 19.47
CA GLY A 68 -10.41 -5.76 18.70
C GLY A 68 -10.53 -6.77 17.57
N ILE A 69 -9.53 -7.65 17.37
CA ILE A 69 -9.59 -8.69 16.35
C ILE A 69 -10.44 -9.85 16.88
N PRO A 70 -11.69 -10.01 16.44
CA PRO A 70 -12.52 -11.09 16.92
C PRO A 70 -11.94 -12.45 16.47
N SER A 71 -11.96 -13.41 17.35
CA SER A 71 -11.64 -14.80 16.99
C SER A 71 -12.62 -15.28 15.91
N SER A 72 -12.11 -16.01 14.92
CA SER A 72 -12.95 -16.62 13.91
C SER A 72 -13.75 -17.79 14.50
N LYS A 73 -14.98 -17.95 14.04
CA LYS A 73 -15.77 -19.16 14.32
C LYS A 73 -15.26 -20.38 13.56
N TRP A 74 -14.50 -20.15 12.50
CA TRP A 74 -13.85 -21.20 11.74
C TRP A 74 -12.48 -21.49 12.33
N LEU A 75 -12.19 -22.76 12.57
CA LEU A 75 -10.92 -23.24 13.11
C LEU A 75 -10.28 -24.17 12.08
N TYR A 76 -8.97 -24.32 12.14
CA TYR A 76 -8.26 -25.29 11.30
C TYR A 76 -8.75 -26.71 11.58
N PRO A 77 -9.37 -27.40 10.61
CA PRO A 77 -9.77 -28.78 10.81
C PRO A 77 -8.57 -29.72 10.66
N ASP A 78 -8.39 -30.65 11.60
CA ASP A 78 -7.34 -31.69 11.53
C ASP A 78 -7.41 -32.49 10.23
N ALA A 79 -8.63 -32.69 9.72
CA ALA A 79 -8.84 -33.37 8.45
C ALA A 79 -8.16 -32.67 7.26
N LEU A 80 -7.98 -31.35 7.31
CA LEU A 80 -7.31 -30.60 6.24
C LEU A 80 -5.85 -31.02 6.11
N PHE A 81 -5.10 -31.00 7.20
CA PHE A 81 -3.68 -31.36 7.21
C PHE A 81 -3.47 -32.83 6.85
N LYS A 82 -4.30 -33.72 7.39
CA LYS A 82 -4.32 -35.14 7.03
C LYS A 82 -4.57 -35.35 5.54
N THR A 83 -5.48 -34.57 4.95
CA THR A 83 -5.80 -34.65 3.52
C THR A 83 -4.63 -34.14 2.67
N ILE A 84 -4.00 -33.02 3.04
CA ILE A 84 -2.84 -32.48 2.36
C ILE A 84 -1.70 -33.51 2.34
N ASN A 85 -1.40 -34.09 3.49
CA ASN A 85 -0.27 -35.02 3.66
C ASN A 85 -0.54 -36.38 2.98
N SER A 86 -1.74 -36.96 3.12
CA SER A 86 -2.08 -38.23 2.49
C SER A 86 -2.17 -38.16 0.97
N ASN A 87 -2.55 -37.02 0.40
CA ASN A 87 -2.56 -36.82 -1.05
C ASN A 87 -1.21 -36.29 -1.59
N LEU A 88 -0.19 -36.15 -0.75
CA LEU A 88 1.15 -35.67 -1.12
C LEU A 88 1.11 -34.34 -1.89
N ILE A 89 0.21 -33.43 -1.49
CA ILE A 89 0.04 -32.12 -2.10
C ILE A 89 1.27 -31.28 -1.74
N ARG A 90 2.02 -30.82 -2.74
CA ARG A 90 3.20 -29.98 -2.54
C ARG A 90 2.82 -28.51 -2.54
N LEU A 91 2.78 -27.90 -1.35
CA LEU A 91 2.45 -26.49 -1.20
C LEU A 91 3.66 -25.61 -1.51
N HIS A 92 3.45 -24.59 -2.33
CA HIS A 92 4.41 -23.50 -2.58
C HIS A 92 4.06 -22.23 -1.79
N SER A 93 2.78 -22.03 -1.52
CA SER A 93 2.29 -20.90 -0.74
C SER A 93 1.26 -21.33 0.29
N TRP A 94 1.42 -20.82 1.51
CA TRP A 94 0.54 -21.12 2.64
C TRP A 94 0.39 -19.90 3.54
N ASP A 95 -0.75 -19.82 4.26
CA ASP A 95 -1.02 -18.79 5.25
C ASP A 95 -1.31 -19.42 6.62
N TRP A 96 -0.57 -18.98 7.65
CA TRP A 96 -0.88 -19.28 9.03
C TRP A 96 -1.55 -18.08 9.69
N ASN A 97 -2.66 -18.31 10.38
CA ASN A 97 -3.45 -17.25 10.98
C ASN A 97 -3.89 -17.62 12.40
N ALA A 98 -3.42 -16.83 13.38
CA ALA A 98 -3.75 -17.05 14.79
C ALA A 98 -5.22 -16.72 15.12
N ARG A 99 -5.97 -16.14 14.18
CA ARG A 99 -7.43 -15.97 14.31
C ARG A 99 -8.17 -17.31 14.25
N PHE A 100 -7.58 -18.32 13.60
CA PHE A 100 -8.18 -19.66 13.43
C PHE A 100 -7.71 -20.69 14.47
N MET A 101 -6.76 -20.32 15.29
CA MET A 101 -6.23 -21.14 16.37
C MET A 101 -5.38 -20.27 17.28
N THR A 102 -5.44 -20.45 18.60
CA THR A 102 -4.60 -19.69 19.55
C THR A 102 -3.12 -19.89 19.25
N THR A 103 -2.30 -18.87 19.45
CA THR A 103 -0.86 -18.91 19.20
C THR A 103 -0.20 -20.12 19.86
N GLN A 104 -0.58 -20.43 21.11
CA GLN A 104 -0.06 -21.55 21.88
C GLN A 104 -0.22 -22.90 21.16
N ASN A 105 -1.36 -23.13 20.51
CA ASN A 105 -1.66 -24.36 19.77
C ASN A 105 -1.15 -24.31 18.34
N LEU A 106 -1.11 -23.10 17.75
CA LEU A 106 -0.73 -22.90 16.36
C LEU A 106 0.77 -23.17 16.13
N LEU A 107 1.65 -22.69 17.02
CA LEU A 107 3.10 -22.83 16.85
C LEU A 107 3.58 -24.29 16.82
N PRO A 108 3.16 -25.18 17.74
CA PRO A 108 3.48 -26.60 17.65
C PRO A 108 2.94 -27.25 16.37
N LEU A 109 1.68 -26.91 15.97
CA LEU A 109 1.08 -27.40 14.75
C LEU A 109 1.86 -26.96 13.50
N MET A 110 2.36 -25.74 13.49
CA MET A 110 3.23 -25.22 12.43
C MET A 110 4.49 -26.06 12.32
N LEU A 111 5.19 -26.29 13.44
CA LEU A 111 6.43 -27.06 13.48
C LEU A 111 6.19 -28.52 13.01
N GLU A 112 5.10 -29.14 13.44
CA GLU A 112 4.71 -30.50 13.02
C GLU A 112 4.51 -30.55 11.51
N ASN A 113 3.63 -29.70 10.97
CA ASN A 113 3.32 -29.71 9.54
C ASN A 113 4.49 -29.28 8.65
N HIS A 114 5.33 -28.35 9.09
CA HIS A 114 6.51 -27.95 8.33
C HIS A 114 7.56 -29.07 8.20
N ASN A 115 7.52 -30.07 9.07
CA ASN A 115 8.33 -31.27 8.94
C ASN A 115 7.81 -32.24 7.88
N GLU A 116 6.53 -32.16 7.52
CA GLU A 116 5.93 -33.01 6.51
C GLU A 116 6.38 -32.67 5.08
N ALA A 117 6.45 -33.71 4.22
CA ALA A 117 6.91 -33.56 2.84
C ALA A 117 6.08 -32.58 2.00
N SER A 118 4.79 -32.45 2.32
CA SER A 118 3.85 -31.51 1.65
C SER A 118 4.22 -30.05 1.84
N PHE A 119 4.84 -29.69 2.97
CA PHE A 119 5.21 -28.32 3.31
C PHE A 119 6.67 -27.98 2.97
N LYS A 120 7.55 -28.96 2.75
CA LYS A 120 8.98 -28.69 2.41
C LYS A 120 9.19 -27.89 1.13
N SER A 121 8.19 -27.81 0.27
CA SER A 121 8.23 -27.03 -0.97
C SER A 121 7.74 -25.60 -0.84
N ILE A 122 7.36 -25.16 0.36
CA ILE A 122 6.90 -23.79 0.60
C ILE A 122 8.02 -22.78 0.29
N GLN A 123 7.67 -21.81 -0.56
CA GLN A 123 8.51 -20.70 -0.97
C GLN A 123 7.97 -19.36 -0.45
N ASP A 124 6.68 -19.28 -0.19
CA ASP A 124 5.94 -18.10 0.16
C ASP A 124 5.03 -18.39 1.36
N LEU A 125 5.32 -17.74 2.47
CA LEU A 125 4.63 -17.94 3.74
C LEU A 125 4.14 -16.62 4.31
N ARG A 126 2.85 -16.55 4.64
CA ARG A 126 2.28 -15.42 5.38
C ARG A 126 1.86 -15.85 6.78
N ILE A 127 2.12 -14.97 7.72
CA ILE A 127 1.85 -15.17 9.15
C ILE A 127 1.00 -14.02 9.66
N PHE A 128 -0.19 -14.35 10.16
CA PHE A 128 -1.16 -13.37 10.63
C PHE A 128 -1.38 -13.48 12.12
N HIS A 129 -1.33 -12.35 12.81
CA HIS A 129 -1.81 -12.15 14.19
C HIS A 129 -1.18 -13.06 15.25
N ILE A 130 0.03 -13.57 15.03
CA ILE A 130 0.74 -14.33 16.04
C ILE A 130 1.28 -13.39 17.12
N CYS A 131 0.96 -13.67 18.38
CA CYS A 131 1.34 -12.85 19.52
C CYS A 131 2.47 -13.51 20.35
N ALA A 132 3.39 -12.68 20.87
CA ALA A 132 4.42 -13.13 21.81
C ALA A 132 3.81 -13.56 23.15
N GLU A 133 2.80 -12.81 23.62
CA GLU A 133 2.09 -13.06 24.88
C GLU A 133 0.60 -13.26 24.62
N ASP A 134 -0.07 -14.00 25.49
CA ASP A 134 -1.52 -14.09 25.42
C ASP A 134 -2.17 -12.89 26.12
N PRO A 135 -3.22 -12.30 25.53
CA PRO A 135 -3.89 -11.14 26.11
C PRO A 135 -4.53 -11.41 27.48
N ASP A 136 -4.78 -12.66 27.83
CA ASP A 136 -5.42 -13.08 29.09
C ASP A 136 -4.42 -13.39 30.22
N GLY A 137 -3.11 -13.21 30.00
CA GLY A 137 -2.09 -13.25 31.05
C GLY A 137 -1.88 -14.59 31.76
N ASP A 138 -2.36 -15.68 31.19
CA ASP A 138 -2.24 -17.02 31.80
C ASP A 138 -0.94 -17.73 31.37
N ASP A 139 0.18 -17.03 31.50
CA ASP A 139 1.53 -17.52 31.14
C ASP A 139 2.09 -18.59 32.07
N HIS A 140 1.26 -19.19 32.95
CA HIS A 140 1.69 -20.22 33.90
C HIS A 140 1.61 -21.64 33.35
N VAL A 141 2.06 -21.88 32.10
CA VAL A 141 2.39 -23.26 31.71
C VAL A 141 3.84 -23.55 32.14
N VAL A 142 3.96 -23.94 33.38
CA VAL A 142 5.19 -24.51 33.95
C VAL A 142 5.59 -25.75 33.16
N GLY A 143 6.61 -25.63 32.28
CA GLY A 143 7.21 -26.82 31.67
C GLY A 143 7.72 -26.68 30.23
N MET A 144 7.51 -25.56 29.52
CA MET A 144 8.16 -25.35 28.20
C MET A 144 9.50 -24.62 28.45
N THR A 145 10.61 -25.24 28.00
CA THR A 145 11.95 -24.65 28.03
C THR A 145 12.15 -23.65 26.87
N ASP A 146 11.36 -23.76 25.82
CA ASP A 146 11.49 -22.96 24.59
C ASP A 146 10.44 -21.84 24.57
N THR A 147 10.89 -20.64 24.19
CA THR A 147 9.99 -19.50 24.01
C THR A 147 9.14 -19.68 22.74
N ARG A 148 8.05 -18.92 22.61
CA ARG A 148 7.21 -18.94 21.40
C ARG A 148 8.03 -18.55 20.16
N GLU A 149 8.94 -17.59 20.31
CA GLU A 149 9.86 -17.17 19.27
C GLU A 149 10.80 -18.31 18.84
N ASP A 150 11.26 -19.12 19.77
CA ASP A 150 12.14 -20.26 19.46
C ASP A 150 11.40 -21.32 18.66
N VAL A 151 10.16 -21.63 19.03
CA VAL A 151 9.31 -22.59 18.30
C VAL A 151 9.01 -22.09 16.91
N LEU A 152 8.67 -20.79 16.75
CA LEU A 152 8.42 -20.21 15.43
C LEU A 152 9.69 -20.20 14.59
N ALA A 153 10.81 -19.80 15.16
CA ALA A 153 12.10 -19.82 14.46
C ALA A 153 12.46 -21.24 13.98
N ALA A 154 12.26 -22.26 14.83
CA ALA A 154 12.46 -23.66 14.45
C ALA A 154 11.52 -24.06 13.29
N ALA A 155 10.24 -23.70 13.37
CA ALA A 155 9.28 -23.99 12.32
C ALA A 155 9.63 -23.32 10.98
N LEU A 156 10.17 -22.11 10.99
CA LEU A 156 10.59 -21.40 9.76
C LEU A 156 11.87 -21.98 9.16
N ASN A 157 12.86 -22.30 9.99
CA ASN A 157 14.15 -22.82 9.54
C ASN A 157 14.08 -24.27 9.01
N VAL A 158 13.03 -24.99 9.31
CA VAL A 158 12.75 -26.33 8.75
C VAL A 158 12.33 -26.28 7.26
N LEU A 159 11.95 -25.10 6.74
CA LEU A 159 11.50 -24.91 5.36
C LEU A 159 12.68 -24.54 4.43
N PRO A 160 13.24 -25.50 3.68
CA PRO A 160 14.48 -25.28 2.91
C PRO A 160 14.29 -24.36 1.69
N MET A 161 13.07 -24.26 1.20
CA MET A 161 12.74 -23.50 0.00
C MET A 161 12.14 -22.13 0.29
N LEU A 162 11.96 -21.75 1.56
CA LEU A 162 11.35 -20.49 1.95
C LEU A 162 12.18 -19.30 1.43
N ARG A 163 11.52 -18.42 0.67
CA ARG A 163 12.10 -17.23 0.04
C ARG A 163 11.37 -15.95 0.39
N ARG A 164 10.05 -16.03 0.52
CA ARG A 164 9.18 -14.90 0.83
C ARG A 164 8.48 -15.13 2.16
N LEU A 165 8.63 -14.18 3.04
CA LEU A 165 8.04 -14.22 4.38
C LEU A 165 7.30 -12.89 4.64
N GLU A 166 6.07 -13.00 5.06
CA GLU A 166 5.21 -11.86 5.35
C GLU A 166 4.61 -11.99 6.75
N PHE A 167 4.78 -10.97 7.57
CA PHE A 167 4.14 -10.83 8.87
C PHE A 167 3.09 -9.73 8.83
N LEU A 168 1.87 -10.05 9.30
CA LEU A 168 0.77 -9.10 9.40
C LEU A 168 0.21 -9.11 10.83
N GLY A 169 0.18 -7.93 11.46
CA GLY A 169 -0.40 -7.73 12.78
C GLY A 169 0.17 -8.61 13.88
N SER A 170 1.45 -8.99 13.77
CA SER A 170 2.07 -9.99 14.64
C SER A 170 3.04 -9.34 15.61
N SER A 171 2.82 -9.51 16.94
CA SER A 171 3.73 -9.00 17.99
C SER A 171 4.90 -9.93 18.28
N ILE A 172 4.86 -11.17 17.84
CA ILE A 172 5.96 -12.10 18.00
C ILE A 172 7.24 -11.69 17.26
N LEU A 173 7.12 -10.77 16.28
CA LEU A 173 8.26 -10.27 15.51
C LEU A 173 8.98 -9.18 16.32
N ASN A 174 9.80 -9.59 17.26
CA ASN A 174 10.54 -8.78 18.23
C ASN A 174 12.06 -8.99 18.10
N ASP A 175 12.82 -8.47 19.06
CA ASP A 175 14.27 -8.58 19.15
C ASP A 175 14.76 -10.03 19.37
N CYS A 176 13.91 -10.91 19.91
CA CYS A 176 14.22 -12.32 20.11
C CYS A 176 14.05 -13.16 18.83
N LEU A 177 13.03 -12.86 17.99
CA LEU A 177 12.74 -13.63 16.79
C LEU A 177 13.56 -13.16 15.58
N LEU A 178 13.68 -11.85 15.35
CA LEU A 178 14.35 -11.28 14.17
C LEU A 178 15.71 -11.91 13.87
N PRO A 179 16.61 -12.09 14.86
CA PRO A 179 17.93 -12.69 14.62
C PRO A 179 17.90 -14.18 14.23
N LYS A 180 16.76 -14.85 14.48
CA LYS A 180 16.59 -16.30 14.26
C LYS A 180 15.85 -16.61 12.95
N LEU A 181 15.46 -15.59 12.18
CA LEU A 181 14.81 -15.79 10.89
C LEU A 181 15.74 -16.49 9.87
N PRO A 182 15.18 -17.19 8.87
CA PRO A 182 15.99 -17.84 7.84
C PRO A 182 16.86 -16.87 7.04
N LEU A 183 18.13 -17.22 6.84
CA LEU A 183 19.12 -16.38 6.12
C LEU A 183 18.89 -16.30 4.61
N ASN A 184 18.10 -17.21 4.03
CA ASN A 184 17.91 -17.34 2.59
C ASN A 184 16.68 -16.59 2.06
N LEU A 185 16.11 -15.70 2.87
CA LEU A 185 15.00 -14.86 2.46
C LEU A 185 15.41 -13.88 1.36
N THR A 186 14.56 -13.78 0.32
CA THR A 186 14.72 -12.82 -0.76
C THR A 186 13.67 -11.71 -0.72
N SER A 187 12.56 -11.95 -0.03
CA SER A 187 11.48 -10.97 0.16
C SER A 187 10.97 -11.03 1.60
N LEU A 188 10.89 -9.86 2.24
CA LEU A 188 10.36 -9.70 3.58
C LEU A 188 9.32 -8.57 3.59
N THR A 189 8.12 -8.90 4.08
CA THR A 189 7.06 -7.93 4.31
C THR A 189 6.70 -7.90 5.79
N ILE A 190 6.67 -6.72 6.39
CA ILE A 190 6.30 -6.49 7.77
C ILE A 190 5.20 -5.43 7.80
N ASN A 191 4.01 -5.83 8.19
CA ASN A 191 2.85 -4.96 8.18
C ASN A 191 2.17 -4.96 9.56
N ASN A 192 2.03 -3.78 10.16
CA ASN A 192 1.37 -3.57 11.46
C ASN A 192 1.95 -4.46 12.57
N CYS A 193 3.29 -4.52 12.67
CA CYS A 193 4.03 -5.28 13.70
C CYS A 193 4.69 -4.29 14.67
N ASP A 194 4.02 -4.03 15.79
CA ASP A 194 4.40 -2.93 16.70
C ASP A 194 5.69 -3.19 17.49
N ASP A 195 6.11 -4.45 17.67
CA ASP A 195 7.34 -4.78 18.42
C ASP A 195 8.61 -4.69 17.55
N VAL A 196 8.44 -4.39 16.25
CA VAL A 196 9.55 -4.07 15.37
C VAL A 196 9.97 -2.62 15.58
N THR A 197 11.14 -2.44 16.19
CA THR A 197 11.77 -1.15 16.42
C THR A 197 12.89 -0.88 15.42
N THR A 198 13.26 0.39 15.25
CA THR A 198 14.38 0.75 14.38
C THR A 198 15.69 0.06 14.78
N ALA A 199 15.93 -0.09 16.08
CA ALA A 199 17.17 -0.69 16.59
C ALA A 199 17.26 -2.18 16.25
N ASN A 200 16.23 -2.98 16.61
CA ASN A 200 16.25 -4.42 16.36
C ASN A 200 16.22 -4.72 14.85
N PHE A 201 15.53 -3.90 14.06
CA PHE A 201 15.46 -4.06 12.61
C PHE A 201 16.79 -3.72 11.92
N SER A 202 17.50 -2.69 12.36
CA SER A 202 18.85 -2.37 11.86
C SER A 202 19.83 -3.51 12.07
N LEU A 203 19.80 -4.14 13.25
CA LEU A 203 20.62 -5.32 13.56
C LEU A 203 20.26 -6.51 12.66
N PHE A 204 18.97 -6.75 12.45
CA PHE A 204 18.49 -7.78 11.53
C PHE A 204 18.99 -7.55 10.10
N LEU A 205 18.86 -6.35 9.55
CA LEU A 205 19.36 -6.05 8.22
C LEU A 205 20.87 -6.25 8.09
N GLY A 206 21.63 -5.92 9.13
CA GLY A 206 23.09 -6.12 9.17
C GLY A 206 23.50 -7.58 8.99
N THR A 207 22.66 -8.53 9.37
CA THR A 207 22.94 -9.98 9.33
C THR A 207 22.20 -10.71 8.20
N HIS A 208 20.94 -10.33 7.93
CA HIS A 208 20.04 -11.04 7.01
C HIS A 208 19.76 -10.27 5.70
N GLY A 209 20.12 -8.99 5.64
CA GLY A 209 19.74 -8.10 4.53
C GLY A 209 20.43 -8.40 3.21
N HIS A 210 21.60 -9.05 3.21
CA HIS A 210 22.43 -9.23 2.01
C HIS A 210 21.73 -9.99 0.86
N GLY A 211 20.82 -10.91 1.19
CA GLY A 211 20.06 -11.70 0.22
C GLY A 211 18.74 -11.08 -0.20
N LEU A 212 18.29 -10.02 0.50
CA LEU A 212 17.00 -9.41 0.27
C LEU A 212 16.97 -8.65 -1.07
N ARG A 213 15.94 -8.95 -1.86
CA ARG A 213 15.58 -8.23 -3.10
C ARG A 213 14.36 -7.36 -2.94
N GLU A 214 13.44 -7.77 -2.08
CA GLU A 214 12.20 -7.05 -1.81
C GLU A 214 12.06 -6.83 -0.31
N LEU A 215 11.83 -5.58 0.08
CA LEU A 215 11.57 -5.18 1.46
C LEU A 215 10.37 -4.24 1.49
N SER A 216 9.30 -4.66 2.18
CA SER A 216 8.08 -3.88 2.34
C SER A 216 7.74 -3.72 3.81
N LEU A 217 7.64 -2.48 4.27
CA LEU A 217 7.42 -2.12 5.67
C LEU A 217 6.23 -1.16 5.73
N SER A 218 5.13 -1.59 6.30
CA SER A 218 3.92 -0.79 6.33
C SER A 218 3.30 -0.73 7.72
N HIS A 219 2.87 0.44 8.14
CA HIS A 219 2.08 0.65 9.36
C HIS A 219 2.77 0.23 10.67
N ASN A 220 4.11 0.22 10.71
CA ASN A 220 4.88 -0.17 11.89
C ASN A 220 5.17 1.05 12.76
N ARG A 221 4.52 1.14 13.94
CA ARG A 221 4.47 2.36 14.77
C ARG A 221 5.82 2.79 15.33
N HIS A 222 6.71 1.85 15.61
CA HIS A 222 8.01 2.09 16.25
C HIS A 222 9.20 2.08 15.27
N LEU A 223 8.93 1.94 13.97
CA LEU A 223 9.96 1.84 12.95
C LEU A 223 10.14 3.18 12.24
N SER A 224 11.24 3.90 12.53
CA SER A 224 11.69 5.08 11.80
C SER A 224 12.50 4.69 10.55
N LEU A 225 12.96 5.65 9.77
CA LEU A 225 13.76 5.40 8.56
C LEU A 225 15.29 5.36 8.84
N SER A 226 15.73 5.47 10.10
CA SER A 226 17.16 5.54 10.47
C SER A 226 17.95 4.28 10.04
N PHE A 227 17.29 3.11 9.93
CA PHE A 227 17.93 1.91 9.38
C PHE A 227 18.38 2.07 7.91
N ALA A 228 17.81 3.02 7.17
CA ALA A 228 18.17 3.27 5.77
C ALA A 228 19.52 3.96 5.59
N VAL A 229 20.15 4.46 6.65
CA VAL A 229 21.49 5.03 6.62
C VAL A 229 22.52 4.04 6.08
N ASP A 230 22.43 2.79 6.49
CA ASP A 230 23.30 1.70 6.07
C ASP A 230 22.69 0.77 5.01
N LEU A 231 21.58 1.16 4.36
CA LEU A 231 20.81 0.28 3.49
C LEU A 231 21.62 -0.25 2.29
N LYS A 232 22.48 0.58 1.70
CA LYS A 232 23.37 0.16 0.61
C LYS A 232 24.32 -0.96 1.03
N ARG A 233 24.79 -0.93 2.26
CA ARG A 233 25.72 -1.91 2.80
C ARG A 233 25.00 -3.19 3.28
N SER A 234 23.90 -3.01 4.01
CA SER A 234 23.14 -4.11 4.59
C SER A 234 22.30 -4.88 3.56
N CYS A 235 21.77 -4.20 2.54
CA CYS A 235 20.90 -4.78 1.51
C CYS A 235 21.40 -4.50 0.08
N PRO A 236 22.61 -4.95 -0.32
CA PRO A 236 23.21 -4.62 -1.61
C PRO A 236 22.44 -5.16 -2.83
N CYS A 237 21.60 -6.18 -2.63
CA CYS A 237 20.80 -6.81 -3.69
C CYS A 237 19.37 -6.28 -3.77
N LEU A 238 19.01 -5.25 -3.03
CA LEU A 238 17.64 -4.77 -2.90
C LEU A 238 17.16 -4.12 -4.22
N GLU A 239 16.10 -4.69 -4.78
CA GLU A 239 15.47 -4.26 -6.03
C GLU A 239 14.20 -3.45 -5.78
N LYS A 240 13.42 -3.85 -4.76
CA LYS A 240 12.18 -3.18 -4.38
C LYS A 240 12.21 -2.79 -2.91
N PHE A 241 12.00 -1.50 -2.65
CA PHE A 241 11.92 -0.96 -1.31
C PHE A 241 10.66 -0.12 -1.14
N THR A 242 9.77 -0.56 -0.27
CA THR A 242 8.50 0.11 0.03
C THR A 242 8.40 0.37 1.53
N VAL A 243 8.11 1.61 1.91
CA VAL A 243 7.83 2.00 3.29
C VAL A 243 6.57 2.84 3.33
N ASP A 244 5.61 2.46 4.14
CA ASP A 244 4.41 3.26 4.43
C ASP A 244 4.33 3.53 5.94
N ILE A 245 4.47 4.80 6.31
CA ILE A 245 4.46 5.24 7.72
C ILE A 245 3.04 5.70 8.15
N SER A 246 2.05 5.58 7.28
CA SER A 246 0.68 5.85 7.69
C SER A 246 0.24 4.86 8.77
N ILE A 247 -0.44 5.37 9.80
CA ILE A 247 -0.94 4.54 10.89
C ILE A 247 -2.42 4.88 11.04
N HIS A 248 -3.25 3.92 10.70
CA HIS A 248 -4.69 4.06 10.83
C HIS A 248 -5.15 3.44 12.15
N ASP A 249 -6.06 4.12 12.81
CA ASP A 249 -6.79 3.60 13.96
C ASP A 249 -8.27 3.75 13.65
N LEU A 250 -8.98 2.63 13.57
CA LEU A 250 -10.42 2.63 13.30
C LEU A 250 -11.23 3.31 14.41
N SER A 251 -10.69 3.38 15.62
CA SER A 251 -11.36 4.03 16.74
C SER A 251 -11.33 5.56 16.63
N SER A 252 -10.35 6.12 15.93
CA SER A 252 -10.13 7.56 15.87
C SER A 252 -10.52 8.21 14.53
N TYR A 253 -10.91 7.45 13.52
CA TYR A 253 -11.17 7.93 12.14
C TYR A 253 -10.01 8.75 11.54
N HIS A 254 -8.87 8.85 12.22
CA HIS A 254 -7.74 9.69 11.86
C HIS A 254 -6.46 8.88 11.78
N ASP A 255 -5.58 9.37 10.95
CA ASP A 255 -4.21 8.86 10.87
C ASP A 255 -3.46 9.21 12.17
N VAL A 256 -3.04 8.20 12.90
CA VAL A 256 -2.34 8.33 14.19
C VAL A 256 -0.85 8.62 13.93
N GLU A 257 -0.24 9.43 14.80
CA GLU A 257 1.20 9.67 14.70
C GLU A 257 1.99 8.40 15.10
N PRO A 258 3.10 8.09 14.37
CA PRO A 258 3.99 7.02 14.77
C PRO A 258 4.66 7.31 16.11
N HIS A 259 5.15 6.28 16.81
CA HIS A 259 5.68 6.39 18.16
C HIS A 259 7.18 6.69 18.22
N PHE A 260 7.90 6.75 17.09
CA PHE A 260 9.28 7.24 17.09
C PHE A 260 9.31 8.78 17.20
N ASP A 261 10.41 9.33 17.72
CA ASP A 261 10.55 10.77 17.96
C ASP A 261 10.80 11.55 16.65
N GLU A 262 11.78 11.13 15.86
CA GLU A 262 12.11 11.71 14.56
C GLU A 262 12.25 10.58 13.52
N LEU A 263 11.86 10.87 12.26
CA LEU A 263 11.99 9.94 11.14
C LEU A 263 13.46 9.62 10.84
N LEU A 264 14.26 10.67 10.82
CA LEU A 264 15.72 10.71 10.65
C LEU A 264 16.28 11.82 11.50
N SER A 265 17.39 11.61 12.16
CA SER A 265 18.13 12.71 12.79
C SER A 265 18.90 13.53 11.74
N PRO A 266 19.30 14.78 12.04
CA PRO A 266 19.97 15.65 11.08
C PRO A 266 21.30 15.12 10.52
N SER A 267 21.93 14.19 11.25
CA SER A 267 23.19 13.54 10.82
C SER A 267 22.96 12.22 10.04
N GLU A 268 21.75 11.75 9.99
CA GLU A 268 21.39 10.49 9.32
C GLU A 268 21.02 10.73 7.88
N ILE A 269 21.89 10.33 6.99
CA ILE A 269 21.69 10.44 5.54
C ILE A 269 21.52 9.02 4.98
N PRO A 270 20.37 8.70 4.38
CA PRO A 270 20.15 7.38 3.80
C PRO A 270 21.12 7.05 2.67
N SER A 271 21.53 5.79 2.60
CA SER A 271 22.34 5.26 1.51
C SER A 271 21.53 4.29 0.65
N TRP A 272 21.65 4.41 -0.68
CA TRP A 272 20.75 3.75 -1.62
C TRP A 272 21.46 2.61 -2.35
N PRO A 273 20.92 1.36 -2.34
CA PRO A 273 21.46 0.25 -3.12
C PRO A 273 21.38 0.52 -4.63
N THR A 274 22.44 0.18 -5.35
CA THR A 274 22.55 0.42 -6.81
C THR A 274 21.62 -0.46 -7.64
N THR A 275 21.14 -1.56 -7.07
CA THR A 275 20.22 -2.53 -7.67
C THR A 275 18.76 -2.07 -7.63
N LEU A 276 18.44 -0.99 -6.93
CA LEU A 276 17.08 -0.50 -6.72
C LEU A 276 16.38 -0.23 -8.06
N GLN A 277 15.20 -0.83 -8.23
CA GLN A 277 14.31 -0.67 -9.38
C GLN A 277 13.02 0.08 -9.01
N HIS A 278 12.56 -0.13 -7.77
CA HIS A 278 11.33 0.44 -7.25
C HIS A 278 11.57 1.01 -5.85
N LEU A 279 11.34 2.31 -5.70
CA LEU A 279 11.41 3.02 -4.42
C LEU A 279 10.09 3.71 -4.16
N GLU A 280 9.40 3.30 -3.09
CA GLU A 280 8.12 3.85 -2.68
C GLU A 280 8.14 4.16 -1.19
N LEU A 281 8.01 5.44 -0.84
CA LEU A 281 8.07 5.95 0.51
C LEU A 281 6.84 6.82 0.76
N ILE A 282 5.92 6.31 1.58
CA ILE A 282 4.60 6.89 1.76
C ILE A 282 4.46 7.49 3.16
N GLN A 283 3.88 8.69 3.21
CA GLN A 283 3.54 9.39 4.45
C GLN A 283 4.74 9.64 5.38
N LEU A 284 5.92 9.95 4.82
CA LEU A 284 7.10 10.32 5.60
C LEU A 284 6.80 11.54 6.45
N ARG A 285 6.92 11.43 7.77
CA ARG A 285 6.54 12.47 8.73
C ARG A 285 7.46 12.50 9.95
N LYS A 286 7.30 13.46 10.84
CA LYS A 286 8.15 13.66 12.04
C LYS A 286 9.60 13.97 11.71
N TRP A 287 9.85 14.83 10.76
CA TRP A 287 11.16 15.35 10.43
C TRP A 287 11.17 16.85 10.19
N LYS A 288 12.34 17.47 10.26
CA LYS A 288 12.55 18.88 10.00
C LYS A 288 12.79 19.12 8.51
N GLU A 289 12.57 20.34 8.05
CA GLU A 289 12.80 20.72 6.65
C GLU A 289 14.24 20.46 6.24
N SER A 290 15.23 20.80 7.09
CA SER A 290 16.65 20.54 6.82
C SER A 290 16.98 19.06 6.64
N THR A 291 16.35 18.18 7.43
CA THR A 291 16.50 16.73 7.31
C THR A 291 15.88 16.23 6.02
N ALA A 292 14.70 16.77 5.65
CA ALA A 292 14.05 16.44 4.37
C ALA A 292 14.91 16.91 3.17
N GLU A 293 15.56 18.07 3.26
CA GLU A 293 16.53 18.54 2.25
C GLU A 293 17.72 17.59 2.09
N ALA A 294 18.32 17.17 3.20
CA ALA A 294 19.43 16.20 3.19
C ALA A 294 18.99 14.85 2.59
N PHE A 295 17.79 14.40 2.92
CA PHE A 295 17.20 13.20 2.34
C PHE A 295 17.02 13.30 0.82
N PHE A 296 16.42 14.38 0.30
CA PHE A 296 16.25 14.56 -1.13
C PHE A 296 17.59 14.78 -1.86
N ALA A 297 18.55 15.46 -1.20
CA ALA A 297 19.89 15.61 -1.72
C ALA A 297 20.59 14.26 -1.88
N SER A 298 20.48 13.35 -0.90
CA SER A 298 21.06 12.01 -0.97
C SER A 298 20.57 11.19 -2.18
N LEU A 299 19.29 11.32 -2.53
CA LEU A 299 18.75 10.69 -3.73
C LEU A 299 19.35 11.26 -5.01
N ILE A 300 19.51 12.58 -5.09
CA ILE A 300 20.10 13.24 -6.26
C ILE A 300 21.58 12.87 -6.39
N GLU A 301 22.33 12.85 -5.30
CA GLU A 301 23.72 12.43 -5.27
C GLU A 301 23.91 10.98 -5.69
N ALA A 302 22.99 10.10 -5.27
CA ALA A 302 23.00 8.69 -5.65
C ALA A 302 22.50 8.45 -7.08
N ALA A 303 21.89 9.42 -7.76
CA ALA A 303 21.27 9.24 -9.07
C ALA A 303 22.21 8.60 -10.15
N PRO A 304 23.51 8.94 -10.25
CA PRO A 304 24.42 8.29 -11.20
C PRO A 304 24.60 6.80 -10.97
N GLU A 305 24.43 6.34 -9.72
CA GLU A 305 24.55 4.95 -9.33
C GLU A 305 23.22 4.19 -9.46
N LEU A 306 22.07 4.88 -9.31
CA LEU A 306 20.73 4.32 -9.35
C LEU A 306 20.23 4.04 -10.77
N ARG A 307 21.05 3.45 -11.62
CA ARG A 307 20.75 3.22 -13.05
C ARG A 307 19.60 2.25 -13.28
N SER A 308 19.32 1.40 -12.31
CA SER A 308 18.22 0.40 -12.38
C SER A 308 16.88 0.97 -11.95
N LEU A 309 16.82 2.14 -11.33
CA LEU A 309 15.59 2.73 -10.80
C LEU A 309 14.61 3.09 -11.93
N ARG A 310 13.38 2.60 -11.80
CA ARG A 310 12.28 2.78 -12.78
C ARG A 310 11.06 3.45 -12.19
N THR A 311 10.86 3.30 -10.89
CA THR A 311 9.73 3.88 -10.16
C THR A 311 10.24 4.60 -8.91
N LEU A 312 9.89 5.86 -8.77
CA LEU A 312 10.19 6.69 -7.61
C LEU A 312 8.89 7.36 -7.14
N VAL A 313 8.38 6.92 -6.01
CA VAL A 313 7.18 7.47 -5.38
C VAL A 313 7.53 7.93 -3.96
N ILE A 314 7.32 9.20 -3.67
CA ILE A 314 7.57 9.75 -2.34
C ILE A 314 6.38 10.63 -1.93
N SER A 315 5.79 10.32 -0.80
CA SER A 315 4.81 11.16 -0.12
C SER A 315 5.38 11.60 1.23
N ALA A 316 5.54 12.90 1.43
CA ALA A 316 6.13 13.50 2.60
C ALA A 316 5.18 14.51 3.26
N ILE A 317 5.20 14.57 4.57
CA ILE A 317 4.47 15.55 5.37
C ILE A 317 5.48 16.43 6.09
N LEU A 318 5.43 17.74 5.84
CA LEU A 318 6.30 18.72 6.49
C LEU A 318 5.48 19.67 7.35
N LYS A 319 5.87 19.81 8.63
CA LYS A 319 5.28 20.77 9.58
C LYS A 319 5.89 22.16 9.38
N THR A 320 5.73 22.74 8.19
CA THR A 320 6.26 24.08 7.85
C THR A 320 5.12 25.00 7.43
N GLY A 321 5.37 26.31 7.47
CA GLY A 321 4.46 27.32 6.95
C GLY A 321 4.07 27.06 5.50
N TRP A 322 2.91 27.53 5.05
CA TRP A 322 2.44 27.24 3.70
C TRP A 322 3.34 27.84 2.62
N ARG A 323 3.97 29.01 2.87
CA ARG A 323 4.91 29.65 1.93
C ARG A 323 6.20 28.86 1.79
N ASP A 324 6.79 28.48 2.93
CA ASP A 324 8.04 27.70 2.96
C ASP A 324 7.85 26.36 2.28
N ARG A 325 6.72 25.69 2.56
CA ARG A 325 6.36 24.44 1.92
C ARG A 325 6.12 24.58 0.41
N ALA A 326 5.49 25.67 -0.05
CA ALA A 326 5.31 25.94 -1.47
C ALA A 326 6.68 26.10 -2.17
N SER A 327 7.57 26.87 -1.58
CA SER A 327 8.96 27.06 -2.06
C SER A 327 9.75 25.74 -2.06
N PHE A 328 9.62 24.95 -0.98
CA PHE A 328 10.23 23.62 -0.88
C PHE A 328 9.74 22.67 -1.98
N ARG A 329 8.43 22.63 -2.21
CA ARG A 329 7.81 21.82 -3.27
C ARG A 329 8.33 22.19 -4.65
N GLU A 330 8.31 23.47 -4.96
CA GLU A 330 8.78 23.98 -6.26
C GLU A 330 10.23 23.59 -6.51
N ARG A 331 11.10 23.80 -5.52
CA ARG A 331 12.51 23.48 -5.60
C ARG A 331 12.79 21.98 -5.78
N TRP A 332 12.21 21.13 -4.91
CA TRP A 332 12.59 19.71 -4.87
C TRP A 332 11.83 18.83 -5.86
N ILE A 333 10.54 19.07 -6.09
CA ILE A 333 9.77 18.28 -7.06
C ILE A 333 10.32 18.47 -8.46
N GLY A 334 10.64 19.73 -8.83
CA GLY A 334 11.25 20.05 -10.11
C GLY A 334 12.62 19.39 -10.31
N LYS A 335 13.49 19.46 -9.29
CA LYS A 335 14.82 18.83 -9.30
C LYS A 335 14.75 17.32 -9.46
N LEU A 336 13.94 16.64 -8.64
CA LEU A 336 13.80 15.18 -8.68
C LEU A 336 13.23 14.70 -10.02
N LYS A 337 12.20 15.37 -10.54
CA LYS A 337 11.66 15.05 -11.86
C LYS A 337 12.69 15.28 -12.97
N LYS A 338 13.48 16.37 -12.90
CA LYS A 338 14.54 16.66 -13.87
C LYS A 338 15.61 15.57 -13.89
N VAL A 339 15.98 15.05 -12.71
CA VAL A 339 17.05 14.04 -12.54
C VAL A 339 16.57 12.64 -12.93
N PHE A 340 15.40 12.21 -12.47
CA PHE A 340 14.99 10.81 -12.56
C PHE A 340 14.01 10.50 -13.68
N LEU A 341 13.10 11.44 -14.05
CA LEU A 341 12.03 11.14 -14.99
C LEU A 341 12.60 10.96 -16.41
N ARG A 342 12.22 9.85 -17.02
CA ARG A 342 12.55 9.55 -18.41
C ARG A 342 11.89 10.57 -19.33
N ARG A 343 12.67 11.25 -20.12
CA ARG A 343 12.16 12.14 -21.15
C ARG A 343 11.84 11.31 -22.39
N SER A 344 10.58 11.23 -22.76
CA SER A 344 10.18 10.70 -24.05
C SER A 344 10.47 11.74 -25.13
N THR A 345 11.00 11.30 -26.27
CA THR A 345 11.04 12.16 -27.45
C THR A 345 9.60 12.56 -27.82
N PRO A 346 9.37 13.84 -28.18
CA PRO A 346 8.04 14.24 -28.61
C PRO A 346 7.58 13.36 -29.79
N PRO A 347 6.28 13.02 -29.86
CA PRO A 347 5.77 12.19 -30.94
C PRO A 347 6.10 12.82 -32.29
N ASN A 348 6.60 12.01 -33.22
CA ASN A 348 6.91 12.49 -34.55
C ASN A 348 5.58 12.90 -35.27
N PRO A 349 5.39 14.18 -35.60
CA PRO A 349 4.14 14.65 -36.22
C PRO A 349 3.85 13.98 -37.57
N ALA A 350 4.88 13.47 -38.25
CA ALA A 350 4.71 12.71 -39.49
C ALA A 350 4.07 11.32 -39.29
N LEU A 351 4.04 10.79 -38.06
CA LEU A 351 3.39 9.54 -37.73
C LEU A 351 1.95 9.70 -37.21
N CYS A 352 1.47 10.94 -37.01
CA CYS A 352 0.08 11.21 -36.65
C CYS A 352 -0.83 10.97 -37.86
N THR A 353 -1.48 9.81 -37.88
CA THR A 353 -2.45 9.45 -38.95
C THR A 353 -3.64 10.41 -39.09
N LEU A 354 -3.94 11.18 -38.05
CA LEU A 354 -5.01 12.22 -38.11
C LEU A 354 -4.64 13.43 -38.95
N ALA A 355 -3.36 13.70 -39.22
CA ALA A 355 -2.95 14.83 -40.08
C ALA A 355 -3.10 14.52 -41.60
N ARG A 356 -3.15 13.23 -41.98
CA ARG A 356 -3.27 12.84 -43.39
C ARG A 356 -4.68 12.95 -43.98
N HIS A 357 -5.71 13.05 -43.14
CA HIS A 357 -7.09 13.18 -43.61
C HIS A 357 -7.53 14.62 -43.91
N SER A 358 -6.76 15.63 -43.52
CA SER A 358 -7.11 17.03 -43.78
C SER A 358 -6.48 17.61 -45.07
N GLU A 359 -5.46 16.96 -45.63
CA GLU A 359 -4.81 17.45 -46.86
C GLU A 359 -5.36 16.84 -48.16
N GLY A 360 -6.27 15.84 -48.06
CA GLY A 360 -6.84 15.15 -49.22
C GLY A 360 -8.15 15.73 -49.78
N LEU A 361 -8.66 16.82 -49.19
CA LEU A 361 -10.01 17.35 -49.56
C LEU A 361 -10.02 18.74 -50.18
N SER A 362 -8.92 19.19 -50.81
CA SER A 362 -8.89 20.45 -51.52
C SER A 362 -8.25 20.34 -52.90
N SER A 363 -8.75 19.53 -53.81
CA SER A 363 -8.72 19.79 -55.25
C SER A 363 -9.56 18.74 -56.01
N GLY A 364 -10.76 19.10 -56.36
CA GLY A 364 -11.62 18.35 -57.24
C GLY A 364 -12.84 19.20 -57.61
N LYS A 365 -12.78 19.81 -58.77
CA LYS A 365 -13.89 20.59 -59.40
C LYS A 365 -15.16 19.75 -59.55
N PRO A 366 -16.33 20.37 -59.50
CA PRO A 366 -17.61 19.68 -59.63
C PRO A 366 -17.92 19.28 -61.06
N THR A 367 -18.38 18.06 -61.27
CA THR A 367 -19.14 17.68 -62.46
C THR A 367 -20.45 17.02 -62.04
N GLU A 368 -21.50 17.55 -62.48
CA GLU A 368 -22.90 17.14 -62.31
C GLU A 368 -23.14 15.70 -62.79
N SER A 369 -23.92 14.91 -62.10
CA SER A 369 -25.21 14.39 -62.54
C SER A 369 -25.69 13.17 -61.79
N SER A 370 -27.02 13.21 -61.51
CA SER A 370 -27.98 12.11 -61.27
C SER A 370 -28.04 11.35 -59.94
N GLN A 371 -29.19 11.59 -59.32
CA GLN A 371 -29.92 10.87 -58.28
C GLN A 371 -30.32 9.42 -58.66
N PRO A 372 -31.03 8.66 -57.80
CA PRO A 372 -31.00 8.42 -56.35
C PRO A 372 -30.98 6.92 -56.02
N ASN A 373 -30.76 6.57 -54.78
CA ASN A 373 -31.59 5.60 -54.02
C ASN A 373 -31.12 5.37 -52.58
N ASP A 374 -32.09 5.28 -51.73
CA ASP A 374 -32.15 5.07 -50.32
C ASP A 374 -31.36 3.85 -49.80
N THR A 375 -30.68 4.01 -48.68
CA THR A 375 -30.79 3.11 -47.52
C THR A 375 -30.11 3.74 -46.28
N GLU A 376 -30.91 3.97 -45.26
CA GLU A 376 -30.55 4.39 -43.92
C GLU A 376 -29.64 3.37 -43.23
N PHE A 377 -28.50 3.80 -42.71
CA PHE A 377 -27.89 3.22 -41.53
C PHE A 377 -27.41 4.32 -40.58
N ALA A 378 -28.10 4.41 -39.46
CA ALA A 378 -27.87 5.36 -38.40
C ALA A 378 -26.54 5.10 -37.68
N SER A 379 -25.66 6.09 -37.69
CA SER A 379 -24.48 6.14 -36.83
C SER A 379 -24.84 6.69 -35.44
N PRO A 380 -24.31 6.15 -34.34
CA PRO A 380 -24.63 6.63 -32.99
C PRO A 380 -23.98 7.99 -32.72
N SER A 381 -24.81 8.97 -32.41
CA SER A 381 -24.41 10.33 -32.05
C SER A 381 -23.65 10.33 -30.72
N LYS A 382 -22.45 10.89 -30.71
CA LYS A 382 -21.69 11.20 -29.47
C LYS A 382 -22.46 12.25 -28.65
N ARG A 383 -22.98 11.85 -27.51
CA ARG A 383 -23.58 12.75 -26.50
C ARG A 383 -22.52 13.72 -25.99
N LYS A 384 -22.59 14.97 -26.37
CA LYS A 384 -21.86 16.07 -25.70
C LYS A 384 -22.64 16.44 -24.44
N SER A 385 -21.92 16.42 -23.28
CA SER A 385 -22.49 16.82 -22.01
C SER A 385 -22.99 18.26 -22.05
N ALA A 386 -24.28 18.47 -21.71
CA ALA A 386 -24.94 19.77 -21.68
C ALA A 386 -24.33 20.79 -20.69
N ARG A 387 -23.41 20.38 -19.88
CA ARG A 387 -22.77 21.22 -18.84
C ARG A 387 -21.67 22.15 -19.36
N ILE A 388 -21.18 21.92 -20.61
CA ILE A 388 -20.14 22.77 -21.23
C ILE A 388 -20.76 23.85 -22.13
N ALA A 389 -22.02 23.72 -22.50
CA ALA A 389 -22.71 24.68 -23.37
C ALA A 389 -23.27 25.92 -22.65
N SER A 390 -23.49 25.84 -21.31
CA SER A 390 -24.05 26.96 -20.53
C SER A 390 -23.03 28.00 -20.06
N LEU A 391 -21.73 27.78 -20.27
CA LEU A 391 -20.65 28.72 -19.88
C LEU A 391 -20.20 29.66 -21.04
N ARG A 392 -20.87 29.67 -22.18
CA ARG A 392 -20.47 30.51 -23.34
C ARG A 392 -21.44 31.63 -23.68
N HIS A 393 -22.41 31.94 -22.86
CA HIS A 393 -23.34 33.05 -23.07
C HIS A 393 -23.47 33.95 -21.86
N SER A 394 -22.42 34.69 -21.57
CA SER A 394 -22.51 36.03 -20.96
C SER A 394 -21.16 36.72 -21.16
N ASP A 395 -21.26 37.94 -21.60
CA ASP A 395 -20.27 39.00 -21.68
C ASP A 395 -19.38 39.01 -22.93
N GLY A 396 -19.84 39.81 -23.87
CA GLY A 396 -19.00 40.43 -24.88
C GLY A 396 -18.21 41.56 -24.25
N GLU A 397 -16.91 41.34 -24.06
CA GLU A 397 -15.92 42.38 -24.00
C GLU A 397 -14.61 41.88 -24.63
N GLU A 398 -14.05 42.78 -25.45
CA GLU A 398 -12.84 42.59 -26.23
C GLU A 398 -11.69 42.08 -25.39
N ILE A 399 -11.29 40.82 -25.56
CA ILE A 399 -9.99 40.36 -25.08
C ILE A 399 -9.03 40.33 -26.26
N ARG A 400 -8.15 41.32 -26.26
CA ARG A 400 -6.94 41.37 -27.08
C ARG A 400 -6.20 40.05 -26.97
N SER A 401 -5.86 39.52 -28.14
CA SER A 401 -5.01 38.33 -28.29
C SER A 401 -3.71 38.47 -27.52
N LEU A 402 -3.66 37.76 -26.37
CA LEU A 402 -2.38 37.48 -25.71
C LEU A 402 -1.84 36.18 -26.30
N SER A 403 -0.84 36.33 -27.12
CA SER A 403 0.03 35.25 -27.56
C SER A 403 0.51 34.42 -26.34
N PRO A 404 0.68 33.10 -26.48
CA PRO A 404 1.31 32.31 -25.41
C PRO A 404 2.73 32.86 -25.21
N ARG A 405 2.93 33.53 -24.10
CA ARG A 405 4.26 33.92 -23.64
C ARG A 405 5.03 32.64 -23.40
N ALA A 406 5.91 32.31 -24.31
CA ALA A 406 6.96 31.36 -24.07
C ALA A 406 7.63 31.77 -22.75
N TYR A 407 7.64 30.89 -21.77
CA TYR A 407 8.46 31.04 -20.58
C TYR A 407 9.91 31.09 -21.07
N GLN A 408 10.43 32.28 -21.21
CA GLN A 408 11.88 32.52 -21.29
C GLN A 408 12.40 32.16 -19.90
N MET A 409 12.96 30.95 -19.77
CA MET A 409 13.87 30.64 -18.68
C MET A 409 14.97 31.68 -18.69
N ASN A 410 15.12 32.40 -17.59
CA ASN A 410 16.29 33.22 -17.33
C ASN A 410 17.51 32.29 -17.33
N GLU A 411 18.31 32.39 -18.40
CA GLU A 411 19.60 31.72 -18.58
C GLU A 411 20.73 32.38 -17.76
N ASN A 412 20.45 32.85 -16.55
CA ASN A 412 21.46 33.42 -15.66
C ASN A 412 21.47 32.75 -14.29
N ASP A 413 21.36 31.41 -14.22
CA ASP A 413 21.84 30.63 -13.08
C ASP A 413 23.10 29.89 -13.54
N SER A 414 24.21 30.31 -12.94
CA SER A 414 25.60 29.87 -13.11
C SER A 414 25.73 28.39 -13.51
N GLU A 415 26.46 28.14 -14.60
CA GLU A 415 26.89 26.87 -15.18
C GLU A 415 27.81 26.02 -14.26
N LEU A 416 27.51 25.88 -12.99
CA LEU A 416 28.39 25.16 -12.04
C LEU A 416 27.60 24.21 -11.12
N ASP A 417 26.57 23.51 -11.56
CA ASP A 417 26.09 22.28 -10.92
C ASP A 417 24.84 21.73 -11.64
N THR A 418 25.00 21.26 -12.86
CA THR A 418 23.92 20.43 -13.44
C THR A 418 24.01 19.05 -12.79
N PRO A 419 23.07 18.68 -11.90
CA PRO A 419 23.09 17.36 -11.28
C PRO A 419 23.06 16.28 -12.36
N ALA A 420 23.87 15.24 -12.19
CA ALA A 420 23.93 14.13 -13.13
C ALA A 420 22.53 13.57 -13.35
N THR A 421 22.06 13.58 -14.59
CA THR A 421 20.71 13.12 -14.93
C THR A 421 20.68 11.61 -15.01
N GLN A 422 19.90 10.94 -14.16
CA GLN A 422 19.62 9.49 -14.27
C GLN A 422 18.66 9.21 -15.42
N GLY A 423 17.50 9.88 -15.48
CA GLY A 423 16.59 9.91 -16.63
C GLY A 423 15.99 8.58 -17.07
N MET A 424 15.85 7.57 -16.17
CA MET A 424 15.40 6.23 -16.49
C MET A 424 14.06 5.84 -15.85
N CYS A 425 13.53 6.66 -14.93
CA CYS A 425 12.28 6.36 -14.26
C CYS A 425 11.07 6.59 -15.18
N ASN A 426 10.23 5.58 -15.27
CA ASN A 426 8.94 5.69 -15.97
C ASN A 426 7.90 6.45 -15.12
N VAL A 427 8.03 6.35 -13.80
CA VAL A 427 7.16 7.01 -12.81
C VAL A 427 8.03 7.78 -11.83
N VAL A 428 7.75 9.08 -11.67
CA VAL A 428 8.31 9.94 -10.63
C VAL A 428 7.15 10.74 -10.04
N GLU A 429 6.66 10.28 -8.90
CA GLU A 429 5.55 10.91 -8.19
C GLU A 429 6.06 11.41 -6.83
N ILE A 430 6.08 12.72 -6.66
CA ILE A 430 6.52 13.35 -5.42
C ILE A 430 5.38 14.21 -4.90
N ARG A 431 4.92 13.91 -3.69
CA ARG A 431 3.91 14.67 -2.96
C ARG A 431 4.52 15.19 -1.66
N ILE A 432 4.33 16.46 -1.38
CA ILE A 432 4.78 17.10 -0.14
C ILE A 432 3.58 17.87 0.40
N ASP A 433 3.00 17.36 1.47
CA ASP A 433 1.76 17.86 2.04
C ASP A 433 1.98 18.44 3.44
N ASN A 434 0.98 19.09 3.97
CA ASN A 434 0.91 19.49 5.38
C ASN A 434 0.33 18.34 6.19
N GLN A 435 0.71 18.28 7.45
CA GLN A 435 -0.09 17.51 8.40
C GLN A 435 -1.51 18.11 8.38
N ARG A 436 -2.51 17.30 8.07
CA ARG A 436 -3.89 17.76 8.21
C ARG A 436 -4.09 18.15 9.68
N PRO A 437 -4.69 19.32 9.96
CA PRO A 437 -5.13 19.59 11.32
C PRO A 437 -5.95 18.37 11.77
N ARG A 438 -5.68 17.86 12.95
CA ARG A 438 -6.63 16.96 13.58
C ARG A 438 -7.93 17.76 13.62
N ASP A 439 -8.97 17.29 12.95
CA ASP A 439 -10.29 17.81 13.20
C ASP A 439 -10.49 17.57 14.70
N THR A 440 -10.44 18.62 15.47
CA THR A 440 -10.81 18.56 16.87
C THR A 440 -12.21 17.98 16.86
N GLN A 441 -12.37 16.74 17.31
CA GLN A 441 -13.69 16.25 17.63
C GLN A 441 -14.19 17.16 18.73
N PHE A 442 -15.07 18.07 18.35
CA PHE A 442 -15.80 18.85 19.33
C PHE A 442 -16.65 17.83 20.07
N ASN A 443 -16.29 17.57 21.31
CA ASN A 443 -17.18 16.87 22.23
C ASN A 443 -18.37 17.78 22.52
N GLU A 444 -19.50 17.17 22.83
CA GLU A 444 -20.70 17.93 23.24
C GLU A 444 -20.39 18.95 24.35
N SER A 445 -19.42 18.67 25.23
CA SER A 445 -18.87 19.57 26.24
C SER A 445 -18.15 20.81 25.67
N ASP A 446 -17.67 20.78 24.43
CA ASP A 446 -17.02 21.94 23.82
C ASP A 446 -18.02 22.96 23.29
N PHE A 447 -19.29 22.59 23.25
CA PHE A 447 -20.44 23.47 22.94
C PHE A 447 -21.26 23.84 24.16
N LEU A 448 -20.94 23.28 25.31
CA LEU A 448 -21.51 23.73 26.58
C LEU A 448 -20.60 24.86 27.07
N ASP A 449 -20.97 26.08 26.73
CA ASP A 449 -20.39 27.25 27.37
C ASP A 449 -20.65 27.13 28.87
N ASP A 450 -19.59 27.16 29.69
CA ASP A 450 -19.67 27.28 31.16
C ASP A 450 -20.22 28.66 31.60
N GLU A 451 -20.46 29.55 30.67
CA GLU A 451 -21.25 30.73 30.90
C GLU A 451 -22.69 30.27 31.05
N LEU A 452 -23.20 30.41 32.30
CA LEU A 452 -24.63 30.49 32.54
C LEU A 452 -25.17 31.45 31.48
N SER A 453 -25.71 30.92 30.41
CA SER A 453 -26.47 31.69 29.45
C SER A 453 -27.53 32.39 30.33
N GLY A 454 -27.33 33.68 30.53
CA GLY A 454 -28.40 34.49 31.00
C GLY A 454 -29.46 34.38 29.92
N ASP A 455 -30.28 33.38 30.03
CA ASP A 455 -31.60 33.39 29.45
C ASP A 455 -32.30 34.58 30.10
N GLU A 456 -32.02 35.78 29.57
CA GLU A 456 -32.96 36.85 29.66
C GLU A 456 -34.20 36.26 29.02
N GLU A 457 -35.14 35.84 29.90
CA GLU A 457 -36.47 35.42 29.49
C GLU A 457 -36.97 36.52 28.55
N TRP A 458 -37.02 36.23 27.27
CA TRP A 458 -37.69 37.06 26.30
C TRP A 458 -39.16 37.09 26.69
N THR A 459 -39.53 38.17 27.43
CA THR A 459 -40.86 38.32 28.04
C THR A 459 -41.94 38.63 27.01
N GLY A 460 -41.59 38.74 25.71
CA GLY A 460 -42.59 38.98 24.67
C GLY A 460 -43.27 40.34 24.73
N GLN A 461 -42.77 41.28 25.54
CA GLN A 461 -43.24 42.64 25.59
C GLN A 461 -42.38 43.55 24.73
N ASP A 462 -42.58 43.50 23.44
CA ASP A 462 -42.14 44.55 22.53
C ASP A 462 -42.98 45.78 22.85
N VAL A 463 -42.37 46.74 23.51
CA VAL A 463 -42.93 48.08 23.62
C VAL A 463 -42.85 48.71 22.25
N ASP A 464 -44.00 48.81 21.61
CA ASP A 464 -44.21 49.44 20.31
C ASP A 464 -43.81 50.93 20.40
N LEU A 465 -42.50 51.21 20.21
CA LEU A 465 -42.04 52.56 19.93
C LEU A 465 -42.06 52.75 18.44
N GLY A 466 -43.22 53.28 17.95
CA GLY A 466 -43.35 53.66 16.57
C GLY A 466 -42.21 54.58 16.12
N ASP A 467 -41.42 54.15 15.21
CA ASP A 467 -41.08 54.95 14.01
C ASP A 467 -40.42 54.07 12.92
N GLY A 468 -40.81 54.39 11.72
CA GLY A 468 -40.53 53.51 10.56
C GLY A 468 -39.06 53.44 10.16
N GLY A 469 -38.68 52.24 9.82
CA GLY A 469 -37.39 51.97 9.16
C GLY A 469 -37.24 50.51 8.83
N HIS A 470 -37.72 50.08 7.68
CA HIS A 470 -37.43 48.75 7.15
C HIS A 470 -35.93 48.64 6.84
N ALA A 471 -35.25 47.71 7.50
CA ALA A 471 -33.96 47.21 7.04
C ALA A 471 -34.09 45.74 6.71
N TRP A 472 -33.85 45.43 5.47
CA TRP A 472 -33.54 44.08 4.99
C TRP A 472 -32.06 43.86 5.04
#